data_e97e737eb361189c8520575c16a82e91
#
_entry.id   e97e737eb361189c8520575c16a82e91
#
_cell.length_a   1.000
_cell.length_b   1.000
_cell.length_c   1.000
_cell.angle_alpha   90.00
_cell.angle_beta   90.00
_cell.angle_gamma   90.00
#
_symmetry.space_group_name_H-M   'P 1'
#
loop_
_entity.id
_entity.type
_entity.pdbx_description
1 polymer ?
#
loop_
_entity_poly.entity_id
_entity_poly.type
_entity_poly.pdbx_seq_one_letter_code
_entity_poly.pdbx_strand_id
1 'polypeptide(L)'
;MKILVVGKGGREHALLHTLSLSPQKPELFSFPGSDAIFQIAKPSTATDLPSLIEWMKTNAIDLCIAGEESYLVTGEGLANLCEKNSIPCWGPPKESAQLEASKEFSKEFLLRNQIPTATATVCDSLESAVAAIAENYPTVLKFDGLAAGKGVAVCPDETSALDFLNEVFTEKRFGPGRLLVEECLIGPEVSIFAAIVDDQYLILTPARDYKRLQNGDLGPNTGGMGAVASRKLISQELLNIIDESIVAPTVAALRSENLPYRGFLYFGLMLTPDGPKVIEYNCRFGDPECQAVMPLLQGDLAAFCMNGAKGVLDKNLIRFTDDWSVCVILASHGYPETSRNGDVIQGIDSTGQQVFHSGTKKVGDEWQTNGGRVLACVAQGNDRLSAVQAAHAAADQITFDGLQRRTDIGIMNFPETKSIDPTSIKLTLDAAQINQGIETLAQAIRQANPEGTISLVGIRSRGDEVAERLLTHLSEEDRELNFGVLDISLYRDDFEHLRENPKLQESDIPFTVDGAHIILVDDVLFTGRTIRAALDALADYGRPAKVELAVLIDRGHRELPIHANYTGIQLETDRHDHVHVSLEGNDGEDSVKVVAAPHS
;
A
#
# COMPACT_ATOMS: atom_id res chain seq x y z
N MET A 1 -5.37 25.77 -26.61
CA MET A 1 -4.76 25.87 -25.27
C MET A 1 -3.37 25.27 -25.33
N LYS A 2 -2.37 25.98 -24.77
CA LYS A 2 -0.97 25.53 -24.69
C LYS A 2 -0.67 25.13 -23.25
N ILE A 3 -0.21 23.90 -23.04
CA ILE A 3 0.05 23.35 -21.71
C ILE A 3 1.52 22.93 -21.62
N LEU A 4 2.21 23.37 -20.59
CA LEU A 4 3.56 22.93 -20.24
C LEU A 4 3.50 21.99 -19.04
N VAL A 5 4.10 20.79 -19.14
CA VAL A 5 4.31 19.88 -18.00
C VAL A 5 5.78 19.91 -17.62
N VAL A 6 6.05 20.12 -16.32
CA VAL A 6 7.40 20.19 -15.77
C VAL A 6 7.80 18.85 -15.19
N GLY A 7 8.87 18.25 -15.73
CA GLY A 7 9.43 16.95 -15.39
C GLY A 7 9.84 16.15 -16.62
N LYS A 8 10.39 14.94 -16.41
CA LYS A 8 11.00 14.15 -17.49
C LYS A 8 10.77 12.63 -17.39
N GLY A 9 10.11 12.19 -16.33
CA GLY A 9 9.96 10.76 -15.99
C GLY A 9 8.73 10.10 -16.60
N GLY A 10 8.48 8.86 -16.18
CA GLY A 10 7.32 8.07 -16.59
C GLY A 10 6.00 8.69 -16.15
N ARG A 11 5.96 9.31 -14.99
CA ARG A 11 4.82 10.08 -14.47
C ARG A 11 4.42 11.21 -15.43
N GLU A 12 5.37 12.05 -15.84
CA GLU A 12 5.11 13.15 -16.76
C GLU A 12 4.75 12.65 -18.15
N HIS A 13 5.34 11.53 -18.59
CA HIS A 13 4.95 10.89 -19.83
C HIS A 13 3.47 10.44 -19.80
N ALA A 14 3.04 9.80 -18.70
CA ALA A 14 1.64 9.38 -18.50
C ALA A 14 0.67 10.57 -18.43
N LEU A 15 1.04 11.64 -17.72
CA LEU A 15 0.26 12.89 -17.67
C LEU A 15 0.10 13.50 -19.05
N LEU A 16 1.20 13.66 -19.82
CA LEU A 16 1.18 14.23 -21.16
C LEU A 16 0.38 13.36 -22.14
N HIS A 17 0.51 12.04 -22.04
CA HIS A 17 -0.30 11.11 -22.82
C HIS A 17 -1.80 11.35 -22.55
N THR A 18 -2.21 11.39 -21.29
CA THR A 18 -3.61 11.62 -20.91
C THR A 18 -4.11 13.00 -21.36
N LEU A 19 -3.29 14.05 -21.23
CA LEU A 19 -3.59 15.38 -21.74
C LEU A 19 -3.76 15.41 -23.26
N SER A 20 -3.00 14.59 -24.00
CA SER A 20 -3.12 14.50 -25.46
C SER A 20 -4.47 13.92 -25.94
N LEU A 21 -5.14 13.16 -25.07
CA LEU A 21 -6.45 12.58 -25.32
C LEU A 21 -7.60 13.57 -25.04
N SER A 22 -7.30 14.75 -24.48
CA SER A 22 -8.31 15.78 -24.20
C SER A 22 -9.07 16.17 -25.47
N PRO A 23 -10.44 16.31 -25.39
CA PRO A 23 -11.26 16.79 -26.50
C PRO A 23 -10.82 18.17 -27.04
N GLN A 24 -10.18 18.98 -26.21
CA GLN A 24 -9.67 20.31 -26.59
C GLN A 24 -8.39 20.27 -27.42
N LYS A 25 -7.76 19.10 -27.58
CA LYS A 25 -6.51 18.91 -28.35
C LYS A 25 -5.46 19.98 -28.02
N PRO A 26 -5.00 20.07 -26.76
CA PRO A 26 -4.04 21.09 -26.37
C PRO A 26 -2.71 20.90 -27.11
N GLU A 27 -2.03 21.99 -27.37
CA GLU A 27 -0.62 21.97 -27.77
C GLU A 27 0.23 21.76 -26.53
N LEU A 28 0.96 20.64 -26.50
CA LEU A 28 1.70 20.18 -25.33
C LEU A 28 3.18 20.53 -25.42
N PHE A 29 3.74 20.95 -24.29
CA PHE A 29 5.14 21.26 -24.10
C PHE A 29 5.68 20.57 -22.84
N SER A 30 6.98 20.34 -22.77
CA SER A 30 7.64 19.80 -21.57
C SER A 30 8.97 20.47 -21.27
N PHE A 31 9.30 20.54 -19.97
CA PHE A 31 10.58 20.99 -19.45
C PHE A 31 10.97 20.16 -18.21
N PRO A 32 12.19 19.62 -18.11
CA PRO A 32 13.16 19.51 -19.20
C PRO A 32 12.71 18.50 -20.27
N GLY A 33 11.78 17.58 -19.94
CA GLY A 33 11.30 16.54 -20.84
C GLY A 33 12.33 15.42 -21.09
N SER A 34 11.98 14.53 -22.02
CA SER A 34 12.84 13.42 -22.48
C SER A 34 12.53 13.09 -23.92
N ASP A 35 13.40 12.33 -24.59
CA ASP A 35 13.22 11.96 -26.01
C ASP A 35 11.87 11.29 -26.28
N ALA A 36 11.36 10.50 -25.34
CA ALA A 36 10.05 9.86 -25.46
C ALA A 36 8.91 10.87 -25.28
N ILE A 37 9.01 11.77 -24.30
CA ILE A 37 8.06 12.85 -24.09
C ILE A 37 7.98 13.76 -25.33
N PHE A 38 9.11 14.00 -26.00
CA PHE A 38 9.16 14.83 -27.21
C PHE A 38 8.51 14.19 -28.45
N GLN A 39 8.04 12.95 -28.35
CA GLN A 39 7.19 12.38 -29.39
C GLN A 39 5.73 12.87 -29.29
N ILE A 40 5.29 13.33 -28.11
CA ILE A 40 3.91 13.79 -27.88
C ILE A 40 3.84 15.27 -27.44
N ALA A 41 4.95 15.86 -27.02
CA ALA A 41 5.04 17.26 -26.57
C ALA A 41 6.27 17.94 -27.20
N LYS A 42 6.23 19.26 -27.33
CA LYS A 42 7.37 20.03 -27.82
C LYS A 42 8.34 20.37 -26.69
N PRO A 43 9.66 20.39 -26.94
CA PRO A 43 10.62 20.81 -25.93
C PRO A 43 10.54 22.31 -25.65
N SER A 44 10.74 22.70 -24.40
CA SER A 44 11.15 24.07 -24.06
C SER A 44 12.64 24.26 -24.30
N THR A 45 13.05 25.48 -24.64
CA THR A 45 14.47 25.85 -24.76
C THR A 45 15.05 26.44 -23.48
N ALA A 46 14.27 26.50 -22.40
CA ALA A 46 14.71 26.96 -21.10
C ALA A 46 15.75 26.00 -20.46
N THR A 47 16.61 26.53 -19.58
CA THR A 47 17.64 25.76 -18.88
C THR A 47 17.46 25.75 -17.37
N ASP A 48 16.66 26.68 -16.84
CA ASP A 48 16.35 26.85 -15.42
C ASP A 48 14.96 27.47 -15.22
N LEU A 49 14.49 27.59 -13.99
CA LEU A 49 13.18 28.14 -13.68
C LEU A 49 12.99 29.60 -14.14
N PRO A 50 13.94 30.52 -13.91
CA PRO A 50 13.81 31.90 -14.40
C PRO A 50 13.65 31.98 -15.93
N SER A 51 14.49 31.28 -16.68
CA SER A 51 14.40 31.22 -18.15
C SER A 51 13.13 30.52 -18.63
N LEU A 52 12.63 29.53 -17.86
CA LEU A 52 11.36 28.85 -18.15
C LEU A 52 10.18 29.80 -18.06
N ILE A 53 10.11 30.67 -17.07
CA ILE A 53 9.08 31.67 -16.93
C ILE A 53 9.05 32.63 -18.14
N GLU A 54 10.23 33.15 -18.55
CA GLU A 54 10.32 34.02 -19.71
C GLU A 54 9.96 33.28 -21.00
N TRP A 55 10.33 32.02 -21.12
CA TRP A 55 9.96 31.17 -22.24
C TRP A 55 8.44 30.95 -22.29
N MET A 56 7.79 30.67 -21.14
CA MET A 56 6.33 30.50 -21.06
C MET A 56 5.59 31.76 -21.48
N LYS A 57 6.04 32.94 -21.05
CA LYS A 57 5.47 34.23 -21.46
C LYS A 57 5.60 34.44 -22.97
N THR A 58 6.80 34.23 -23.51
CA THR A 58 7.07 34.40 -24.94
C THR A 58 6.25 33.47 -25.83
N ASN A 59 6.03 32.24 -25.36
CA ASN A 59 5.28 31.24 -26.11
C ASN A 59 3.77 31.26 -25.79
N ALA A 60 3.30 32.17 -24.93
CA ALA A 60 1.93 32.29 -24.48
C ALA A 60 1.37 30.94 -23.95
N ILE A 61 2.06 30.36 -22.97
CA ILE A 61 1.59 29.16 -22.28
C ILE A 61 0.37 29.50 -21.44
N ASP A 62 -0.71 28.78 -21.63
CA ASP A 62 -1.98 29.01 -20.91
C ASP A 62 -2.01 28.34 -19.54
N LEU A 63 -1.31 27.20 -19.39
CA LEU A 63 -1.27 26.40 -18.15
C LEU A 63 0.09 25.75 -17.97
N CYS A 64 0.65 25.85 -16.76
CA CYS A 64 1.80 25.09 -16.27
C CYS A 64 1.31 23.99 -15.31
N ILE A 65 1.79 22.75 -15.49
CA ILE A 65 1.51 21.62 -14.59
C ILE A 65 2.82 21.16 -13.96
N ALA A 66 2.87 21.16 -12.63
CA ALA A 66 4.01 20.63 -11.87
C ALA A 66 3.95 19.10 -11.84
N GLY A 67 4.90 18.43 -12.45
CA GLY A 67 5.07 16.97 -12.42
C GLY A 67 6.11 16.56 -11.38
N GLU A 68 7.25 17.21 -11.32
CA GLU A 68 8.38 16.87 -10.45
C GLU A 68 8.49 17.85 -9.26
N GLU A 69 8.61 17.28 -8.06
CA GLU A 69 8.61 18.00 -6.78
C GLU A 69 9.75 18.98 -6.59
N SER A 70 10.92 18.69 -7.14
CA SER A 70 12.12 19.52 -6.96
C SER A 70 11.90 20.96 -7.44
N TYR A 71 11.12 21.15 -8.50
CA TYR A 71 10.83 22.49 -9.04
C TYR A 71 9.83 23.29 -8.18
N LEU A 72 9.04 22.64 -7.34
CA LEU A 72 8.12 23.31 -6.43
C LEU A 72 8.86 24.03 -5.29
N VAL A 73 10.02 23.52 -4.87
CA VAL A 73 10.75 24.01 -3.68
C VAL A 73 12.09 24.67 -4.00
N THR A 74 12.63 24.47 -5.21
CA THR A 74 13.91 25.07 -5.62
C THR A 74 13.76 26.58 -5.89
N GLY A 75 14.67 27.36 -5.36
CA GLY A 75 14.65 28.82 -5.51
C GLY A 75 13.39 29.45 -4.94
N GLU A 76 12.66 30.20 -5.75
CA GLU A 76 11.36 30.78 -5.35
C GLU A 76 10.19 29.80 -5.49
N GLY A 77 10.38 28.65 -6.13
CA GLY A 77 9.35 27.66 -6.44
C GLY A 77 8.58 27.98 -7.74
N LEU A 78 8.28 26.90 -8.49
CA LEU A 78 7.63 27.04 -9.80
C LEU A 78 6.27 27.74 -9.72
N ALA A 79 5.41 27.33 -8.80
CA ALA A 79 4.06 27.90 -8.67
C ALA A 79 4.08 29.37 -8.24
N ASN A 80 4.98 29.76 -7.31
CA ASN A 80 5.15 31.16 -6.89
C ASN A 80 5.65 32.03 -8.05
N LEU A 81 6.58 31.51 -8.87
CA LEU A 81 7.05 32.23 -10.06
C LEU A 81 5.96 32.37 -11.12
N CYS A 82 5.14 31.33 -11.31
CA CYS A 82 3.99 31.38 -12.21
C CYS A 82 2.98 32.44 -11.74
N GLU A 83 2.63 32.46 -10.44
CA GLU A 83 1.71 33.43 -9.85
C GLU A 83 2.18 34.87 -10.05
N LYS A 84 3.46 35.15 -9.72
CA LYS A 84 4.08 36.48 -9.95
C LYS A 84 3.99 36.95 -11.40
N ASN A 85 3.93 36.04 -12.35
CA ASN A 85 3.85 36.32 -13.77
C ASN A 85 2.47 36.10 -14.38
N SER A 86 1.43 35.88 -13.56
CA SER A 86 0.04 35.65 -13.96
C SER A 86 -0.14 34.46 -14.90
N ILE A 87 0.66 33.42 -14.74
CA ILE A 87 0.57 32.14 -15.48
C ILE A 87 -0.20 31.16 -14.61
N PRO A 88 -1.36 30.62 -15.03
CA PRO A 88 -2.06 29.57 -14.31
C PRO A 88 -1.14 28.36 -14.07
N CYS A 89 -1.07 27.90 -12.81
CA CYS A 89 -0.24 26.77 -12.42
C CYS A 89 -1.09 25.72 -11.68
N TRP A 90 -1.01 24.48 -12.14
CA TRP A 90 -1.53 23.31 -11.44
C TRP A 90 -0.38 22.67 -10.67
N GLY A 91 -0.20 23.12 -9.45
CA GLY A 91 0.84 22.73 -8.50
C GLY A 91 0.85 23.71 -7.34
N PRO A 92 1.11 23.26 -6.09
CA PRO A 92 1.10 24.11 -4.91
C PRO A 92 2.30 25.07 -4.88
N PRO A 93 2.17 26.23 -4.21
CA PRO A 93 3.30 27.09 -3.94
C PRO A 93 4.28 26.45 -2.96
N LYS A 94 5.49 27.02 -2.90
CA LYS A 94 6.63 26.47 -2.14
C LYS A 94 6.31 26.25 -0.65
N GLU A 95 5.51 27.12 -0.06
CA GLU A 95 5.09 27.05 1.32
C GLU A 95 4.26 25.78 1.60
N SER A 96 3.31 25.47 0.72
CA SER A 96 2.48 24.27 0.83
C SER A 96 3.22 23.00 0.38
N ALA A 97 4.19 23.15 -0.54
CA ALA A 97 5.05 22.03 -0.98
C ALA A 97 6.01 21.55 0.11
N GLN A 98 6.13 22.27 1.25
CA GLN A 98 6.85 21.78 2.42
C GLN A 98 6.28 20.46 2.99
N LEU A 99 5.01 20.16 2.73
CA LEU A 99 4.42 18.85 3.10
C LEU A 99 5.18 17.65 2.51
N GLU A 100 5.83 17.80 1.35
CA GLU A 100 6.70 16.77 0.76
C GLU A 100 8.18 17.05 1.04
N ALA A 101 8.60 18.31 0.98
CA ALA A 101 10.01 18.69 1.04
C ALA A 101 10.63 18.50 2.42
N SER A 102 9.86 18.64 3.50
CA SER A 102 10.29 18.44 4.88
C SER A 102 9.39 17.45 5.60
N LYS A 103 9.98 16.33 6.01
CA LYS A 103 9.27 15.30 6.79
C LYS A 103 8.93 15.80 8.19
N GLU A 104 9.79 16.64 8.76
CA GLU A 104 9.54 17.31 10.02
C GLU A 104 8.31 18.24 9.92
N PHE A 105 8.29 19.14 8.93
CA PHE A 105 7.13 20.02 8.70
C PHE A 105 5.84 19.21 8.51
N SER A 106 5.92 18.15 7.68
CA SER A 106 4.78 17.25 7.45
C SER A 106 4.29 16.58 8.73
N LYS A 107 5.22 16.07 9.55
CA LYS A 107 4.89 15.44 10.82
C LYS A 107 4.27 16.41 11.82
N GLU A 108 4.85 17.58 11.96
CA GLU A 108 4.29 18.64 12.81
C GLU A 108 2.90 19.08 12.34
N PHE A 109 2.70 19.23 11.02
CA PHE A 109 1.41 19.55 10.43
C PHE A 109 0.36 18.48 10.78
N LEU A 110 0.69 17.19 10.63
CA LEU A 110 -0.20 16.08 10.96
C LEU A 110 -0.59 16.07 12.44
N LEU A 111 0.41 16.19 13.34
CA LEU A 111 0.20 16.11 14.79
C LEU A 111 -0.64 17.28 15.33
N ARG A 112 -0.31 18.53 14.94
CA ARG A 112 -1.05 19.71 15.45
C ARG A 112 -2.48 19.81 14.92
N ASN A 113 -2.75 19.18 13.77
CA ASN A 113 -4.10 19.09 13.20
C ASN A 113 -4.81 17.78 13.55
N GLN A 114 -4.25 16.93 14.42
CA GLN A 114 -4.82 15.68 14.88
C GLN A 114 -5.13 14.69 13.74
N ILE A 115 -4.36 14.75 12.65
CA ILE A 115 -4.48 13.81 11.54
C ILE A 115 -3.70 12.54 11.89
N PRO A 116 -4.30 11.34 11.79
CA PRO A 116 -3.67 10.08 12.18
C PRO A 116 -2.34 9.83 11.45
N THR A 117 -1.27 9.62 12.22
CA THR A 117 0.08 9.33 11.72
C THR A 117 0.89 8.61 12.80
N ALA A 118 2.06 8.09 12.43
CA ALA A 118 3.03 7.51 13.36
C ALA A 118 3.50 8.55 14.39
N THR A 119 3.71 8.12 15.63
CA THR A 119 4.44 8.92 16.63
C THR A 119 5.86 9.16 16.14
N ALA A 120 6.43 10.35 16.42
CA ALA A 120 7.75 10.69 15.93
C ALA A 120 8.52 11.59 16.91
N THR A 121 9.85 11.44 16.91
CA THR A 121 10.79 12.32 17.60
C THR A 121 11.79 12.87 16.59
N VAL A 122 11.97 14.19 16.56
CA VAL A 122 12.96 14.86 15.70
C VAL A 122 14.30 14.88 16.43
N CYS A 123 15.35 14.44 15.75
CA CYS A 123 16.71 14.33 16.28
C CYS A 123 17.71 15.09 15.42
N ASP A 124 18.63 15.80 16.03
CA ASP A 124 19.67 16.60 15.38
C ASP A 124 21.08 15.99 15.51
N SER A 125 21.21 14.89 16.27
CA SER A 125 22.47 14.21 16.53
C SER A 125 22.28 12.70 16.65
N LEU A 126 23.38 11.95 16.51
CA LEU A 126 23.43 10.50 16.72
C LEU A 126 22.93 10.13 18.14
N GLU A 127 23.40 10.85 19.15
CA GLU A 127 23.09 10.60 20.55
C GLU A 127 21.59 10.80 20.82
N SER A 128 20.98 11.87 20.27
CA SER A 128 19.56 12.12 20.43
C SER A 128 18.71 11.08 19.71
N ALA A 129 19.15 10.59 18.54
CA ALA A 129 18.44 9.56 17.80
C ALA A 129 18.49 8.19 18.52
N VAL A 130 19.65 7.78 19.03
CA VAL A 130 19.79 6.55 19.84
C VAL A 130 18.91 6.61 21.09
N ALA A 131 18.89 7.77 21.77
CA ALA A 131 18.04 7.95 22.95
C ALA A 131 16.54 7.92 22.62
N ALA A 132 16.14 8.42 21.42
CA ALA A 132 14.75 8.40 20.98
C ALA A 132 14.27 6.99 20.61
N ILE A 133 15.14 6.14 20.05
CA ILE A 133 14.83 4.73 19.74
C ILE A 133 14.57 3.95 21.01
N ALA A 134 15.38 4.16 22.09
CA ALA A 134 15.17 3.60 23.44
C ALA A 134 14.82 2.09 23.45
N GLU A 135 15.50 1.29 22.62
CA GLU A 135 15.27 -0.16 22.44
C GLU A 135 13.90 -0.55 21.83
N ASN A 136 13.13 0.42 21.32
CA ASN A 136 11.88 0.14 20.62
C ASN A 136 12.15 -0.27 19.16
N TYR A 137 12.09 -1.56 18.90
CA TYR A 137 12.23 -2.15 17.56
C TYR A 137 10.99 -2.99 17.19
N PRO A 138 10.60 -3.03 15.91
CA PRO A 138 11.17 -2.27 14.78
C PRO A 138 10.89 -0.76 14.87
N THR A 139 11.82 0.07 14.35
CA THR A 139 11.66 1.53 14.25
C THR A 139 11.85 2.02 12.83
N VAL A 140 11.32 3.19 12.49
CA VAL A 140 11.51 3.81 11.17
C VAL A 140 12.31 5.10 11.32
N LEU A 141 13.41 5.18 10.58
CA LEU A 141 14.30 6.34 10.54
C LEU A 141 14.11 7.08 9.22
N LYS A 142 13.81 8.39 9.30
CA LYS A 142 13.59 9.22 8.11
C LYS A 142 14.47 10.45 8.15
N PHE A 143 15.38 10.58 7.17
CA PHE A 143 16.13 11.81 6.96
C PHE A 143 15.20 12.95 6.52
N ASP A 144 15.30 14.12 7.15
CA ASP A 144 14.51 15.30 6.80
C ASP A 144 15.10 16.00 5.57
N GLY A 145 14.43 15.85 4.45
CA GLY A 145 14.83 16.43 3.16
C GLY A 145 14.51 15.50 1.98
N LEU A 146 14.70 16.05 0.79
CA LEU A 146 14.56 15.30 -0.47
C LEU A 146 15.74 14.34 -0.62
N ALA A 147 15.49 13.03 -0.55
CA ALA A 147 16.51 11.98 -0.66
C ALA A 147 16.16 10.91 -1.71
N ALA A 148 15.27 11.22 -2.66
CA ALA A 148 14.87 10.35 -3.77
C ALA A 148 14.50 8.91 -3.30
N GLY A 149 13.74 8.79 -2.21
CA GLY A 149 13.32 7.52 -1.63
C GLY A 149 14.39 6.76 -0.81
N LYS A 150 15.62 7.26 -0.76
CA LYS A 150 16.74 6.61 -0.04
C LYS A 150 16.95 7.09 1.40
N GLY A 151 16.25 8.15 1.80
CA GLY A 151 16.34 8.74 3.14
C GLY A 151 15.42 8.10 4.18
N VAL A 152 14.92 6.88 3.95
CA VAL A 152 14.03 6.16 4.87
C VAL A 152 14.55 4.74 5.06
N ALA A 153 14.69 4.31 6.32
CA ALA A 153 15.06 2.95 6.69
C ALA A 153 14.06 2.39 7.72
N VAL A 154 13.58 1.18 7.48
CA VAL A 154 12.88 0.36 8.48
C VAL A 154 13.94 -0.49 9.15
N CYS A 155 14.14 -0.28 10.44
CA CYS A 155 15.20 -0.91 11.22
C CYS A 155 14.57 -1.94 12.17
N PRO A 156 14.71 -3.25 11.87
CA PRO A 156 14.16 -4.31 12.72
C PRO A 156 14.92 -4.47 14.04
N ASP A 157 16.16 -3.99 14.10
CA ASP A 157 17.09 -4.17 15.21
C ASP A 157 18.06 -2.99 15.38
N GLU A 158 18.83 -3.04 16.47
CA GLU A 158 19.84 -2.01 16.81
C GLU A 158 20.92 -1.88 15.73
N THR A 159 21.38 -2.99 15.17
CA THR A 159 22.48 -2.99 14.18
C THR A 159 22.08 -2.20 12.94
N SER A 160 20.91 -2.51 12.36
CA SER A 160 20.38 -1.81 11.19
C SER A 160 20.09 -0.33 11.46
N ALA A 161 19.66 0.01 12.68
CA ALA A 161 19.43 1.39 13.08
C ALA A 161 20.76 2.16 13.16
N LEU A 162 21.77 1.60 13.84
CA LEU A 162 23.09 2.23 13.97
C LEU A 162 23.78 2.42 12.61
N ASP A 163 23.65 1.46 11.70
CA ASP A 163 24.21 1.57 10.35
C ASP A 163 23.60 2.78 9.62
N PHE A 164 22.27 2.92 9.61
CA PHE A 164 21.62 4.06 8.97
C PHE A 164 21.92 5.39 9.68
N LEU A 165 21.97 5.42 11.01
CA LEU A 165 22.36 6.61 11.76
C LEU A 165 23.77 7.06 11.44
N ASN A 166 24.72 6.12 11.25
CA ASN A 166 26.08 6.43 10.80
C ASN A 166 26.10 7.03 9.39
N GLU A 167 25.33 6.48 8.44
CA GLU A 167 25.18 7.07 7.10
C GLU A 167 24.71 8.53 7.16
N VAL A 168 23.74 8.83 8.05
CA VAL A 168 23.14 10.16 8.19
C VAL A 168 24.08 11.14 8.89
N PHE A 169 24.51 10.81 10.11
CA PHE A 169 25.20 11.76 10.99
C PHE A 169 26.72 11.76 10.83
N THR A 170 27.33 10.60 10.56
CA THR A 170 28.79 10.45 10.45
C THR A 170 29.25 10.64 9.01
N GLU A 171 28.73 9.87 8.07
CA GLU A 171 29.12 9.93 6.66
C GLU A 171 28.48 11.10 5.92
N LYS A 172 27.38 11.64 6.44
CA LYS A 172 26.58 12.73 5.86
C LYS A 172 26.16 12.45 4.41
N ARG A 173 25.79 11.19 4.14
CA ARG A 173 25.41 10.70 2.81
C ARG A 173 24.32 11.56 2.14
N PHE A 174 23.40 12.11 2.93
CA PHE A 174 22.28 12.95 2.45
C PHE A 174 22.54 14.45 2.64
N GLY A 175 23.75 14.85 3.08
CA GLY A 175 24.07 16.22 3.47
C GLY A 175 23.75 16.51 4.94
N PRO A 176 23.89 17.79 5.37
CA PRO A 176 23.50 18.19 6.72
C PRO A 176 21.97 18.21 6.84
N GLY A 177 21.42 17.68 7.93
CA GLY A 177 19.98 17.65 8.15
C GLY A 177 19.65 16.99 9.47
N ARG A 178 18.35 16.95 9.78
CA ARG A 178 17.77 16.27 10.94
C ARG A 178 17.20 14.90 10.54
N LEU A 179 16.86 14.12 11.54
CA LEU A 179 16.29 12.80 11.39
C LEU A 179 15.02 12.68 12.23
N LEU A 180 14.01 12.03 11.69
CA LEU A 180 12.84 11.59 12.46
C LEU A 180 13.01 10.14 12.84
N VAL A 181 12.81 9.83 14.12
CA VAL A 181 12.63 8.49 14.66
C VAL A 181 11.14 8.26 14.83
N GLU A 182 10.57 7.32 14.09
CA GLU A 182 9.13 7.04 14.08
C GLU A 182 8.82 5.62 14.53
N GLU A 183 7.64 5.42 15.14
CA GLU A 183 7.11 4.08 15.35
C GLU A 183 6.94 3.36 14.01
N CYS A 184 7.21 2.06 13.99
CA CYS A 184 6.99 1.25 12.80
C CYS A 184 5.52 0.86 12.71
N LEU A 185 4.79 1.49 11.79
CA LEU A 185 3.40 1.12 11.50
C LEU A 185 3.36 -0.23 10.78
N ILE A 186 2.39 -1.06 11.14
CA ILE A 186 2.21 -2.39 10.57
C ILE A 186 0.85 -2.44 9.87
N GLY A 187 0.85 -2.89 8.62
CA GLY A 187 -0.36 -3.00 7.80
C GLY A 187 -0.05 -2.95 6.31
N PRO A 188 -1.04 -3.10 5.44
CA PRO A 188 -0.88 -2.87 4.02
C PRO A 188 -0.80 -1.37 3.72
N GLU A 189 0.05 -1.00 2.75
CA GLU A 189 0.11 0.37 2.24
C GLU A 189 -0.93 0.59 1.15
N VAL A 190 -1.51 1.79 1.10
CA VAL A 190 -2.38 2.27 0.04
C VAL A 190 -2.05 3.73 -0.31
N SER A 191 -2.12 4.03 -1.60
CA SER A 191 -1.90 5.37 -2.14
C SER A 191 -3.26 6.00 -2.46
N ILE A 192 -3.58 7.11 -1.81
CA ILE A 192 -4.77 7.92 -2.08
C ILE A 192 -4.34 9.22 -2.74
N PHE A 193 -5.12 9.70 -3.67
CA PHE A 193 -4.86 10.95 -4.39
C PHE A 193 -6.06 11.87 -4.26
N ALA A 194 -5.81 13.14 -4.03
CA ALA A 194 -6.82 14.17 -4.14
C ALA A 194 -6.39 15.27 -5.10
N ALA A 195 -7.31 15.71 -5.94
CA ALA A 195 -7.18 16.99 -6.62
C ALA A 195 -7.77 18.06 -5.73
N ILE A 196 -6.93 19.00 -5.27
CA ILE A 196 -7.31 20.04 -4.32
C ILE A 196 -7.33 21.41 -5.03
N VAL A 197 -8.38 22.17 -4.79
CA VAL A 197 -8.53 23.57 -5.22
C VAL A 197 -9.03 24.38 -4.03
N ASP A 198 -8.10 25.04 -3.38
CA ASP A 198 -8.33 25.84 -2.17
C ASP A 198 -8.99 25.03 -1.03
N ASP A 199 -10.30 25.17 -0.79
CA ASP A 199 -11.04 24.41 0.24
C ASP A 199 -11.91 23.27 -0.34
N GLN A 200 -11.81 23.02 -1.64
CA GLN A 200 -12.52 21.94 -2.32
C GLN A 200 -11.55 20.84 -2.75
N TYR A 201 -12.04 19.62 -2.81
CA TYR A 201 -11.23 18.51 -3.29
C TYR A 201 -12.09 17.44 -3.99
N LEU A 202 -11.42 16.61 -4.78
CA LEU A 202 -11.94 15.39 -5.39
C LEU A 202 -10.96 14.26 -5.13
N ILE A 203 -11.39 13.22 -4.42
CA ILE A 203 -10.59 11.99 -4.27
C ILE A 203 -10.62 11.25 -5.61
N LEU A 204 -9.44 10.82 -6.05
CA LEU A 204 -9.24 10.10 -7.29
C LEU A 204 -9.18 8.58 -7.04
N THR A 205 -8.91 7.80 -8.08
CA THR A 205 -8.77 6.35 -7.97
C THR A 205 -7.58 5.99 -7.07
N PRO A 206 -7.79 5.15 -6.04
CA PRO A 206 -6.71 4.65 -5.20
C PRO A 206 -5.77 3.73 -5.98
N ALA A 207 -4.52 3.67 -5.51
CA ALA A 207 -3.51 2.76 -6.03
C ALA A 207 -2.71 2.11 -4.89
N ARG A 208 -1.92 1.11 -5.23
CA ARG A 208 -0.89 0.53 -4.38
C ARG A 208 0.38 0.41 -5.19
N ASP A 209 1.51 0.88 -4.64
CA ASP A 209 2.83 0.67 -5.20
C ASP A 209 3.53 -0.55 -4.58
N TYR A 210 4.60 -1.00 -5.22
CA TYR A 210 5.46 -2.11 -4.79
C TYR A 210 6.88 -1.58 -4.65
N LYS A 211 7.24 -1.17 -3.43
CA LYS A 211 8.48 -0.42 -3.15
C LYS A 211 9.75 -1.26 -3.17
N ARG A 212 9.67 -2.57 -2.88
CA ARG A 212 10.83 -3.45 -2.82
C ARG A 212 11.24 -3.95 -4.19
N LEU A 213 12.56 -4.14 -4.38
CA LEU A 213 13.15 -4.53 -5.67
C LEU A 213 12.73 -5.92 -6.13
N GLN A 214 12.65 -6.88 -5.21
CA GLN A 214 12.46 -8.30 -5.51
C GLN A 214 11.03 -8.75 -5.23
N ASN A 215 10.65 -9.89 -5.83
CA ASN A 215 9.39 -10.57 -5.55
C ASN A 215 9.23 -10.85 -4.05
N GLY A 216 7.99 -10.89 -3.57
CA GLY A 216 7.69 -11.14 -2.16
C GLY A 216 8.07 -9.97 -1.25
N ASP A 217 8.15 -8.74 -1.78
CA ASP A 217 8.58 -7.53 -1.07
C ASP A 217 9.94 -7.68 -0.38
N LEU A 218 10.89 -8.35 -1.05
CA LEU A 218 12.26 -8.56 -0.62
C LEU A 218 13.23 -7.57 -1.27
N GLY A 219 14.46 -7.50 -0.70
CA GLY A 219 15.52 -6.64 -1.21
C GLY A 219 15.38 -5.17 -0.78
N PRO A 220 16.19 -4.27 -1.34
CA PRO A 220 16.19 -2.86 -0.96
C PRO A 220 14.91 -2.13 -1.39
N ASN A 221 14.61 -1.02 -0.71
CA ASN A 221 13.61 -0.06 -1.15
C ASN A 221 14.01 0.60 -2.46
N THR A 222 13.04 0.88 -3.31
CA THR A 222 13.20 1.54 -4.62
C THR A 222 12.24 2.72 -4.74
N GLY A 223 12.23 3.38 -5.89
CA GLY A 223 11.19 4.35 -6.24
C GLY A 223 9.85 3.73 -6.67
N GLY A 224 9.67 2.41 -6.51
CA GLY A 224 8.51 1.63 -6.94
C GLY A 224 8.84 0.74 -8.16
N MET A 225 8.54 -0.57 -8.03
CA MET A 225 8.74 -1.60 -9.07
C MET A 225 7.45 -1.93 -9.82
N GLY A 226 6.36 -1.28 -9.46
CA GLY A 226 5.07 -1.41 -10.10
C GLY A 226 3.96 -0.81 -9.27
N ALA A 227 2.78 -0.70 -9.86
CA ALA A 227 1.59 -0.23 -9.18
C ALA A 227 0.32 -0.91 -9.73
N VAL A 228 -0.69 -0.97 -8.88
CA VAL A 228 -2.04 -1.41 -9.24
C VAL A 228 -3.01 -0.32 -8.86
N ALA A 229 -3.94 0.01 -9.74
CA ALA A 229 -4.97 1.00 -9.49
C ALA A 229 -6.36 0.47 -9.88
N SER A 230 -7.35 0.75 -9.04
CA SER A 230 -8.77 0.50 -9.33
C SER A 230 -9.62 1.20 -8.27
N ARG A 231 -10.83 1.62 -8.62
CA ARG A 231 -11.84 2.06 -7.64
C ARG A 231 -12.29 0.93 -6.70
N LYS A 232 -12.05 -0.32 -7.09
CA LYS A 232 -12.34 -1.54 -6.32
C LYS A 232 -11.18 -1.97 -5.42
N LEU A 233 -10.09 -1.21 -5.40
CA LEU A 233 -8.87 -1.55 -4.64
C LEU A 233 -9.13 -1.60 -3.14
N ILE A 234 -9.94 -0.68 -2.65
CA ILE A 234 -10.40 -0.60 -1.26
C ILE A 234 -11.92 -0.47 -1.24
N SER A 235 -12.55 -0.84 -0.14
CA SER A 235 -14.00 -0.69 0.01
C SER A 235 -14.40 0.79 0.08
N GLN A 236 -15.65 1.09 -0.30
CA GLN A 236 -16.19 2.44 -0.17
C GLN A 236 -16.23 2.90 1.29
N GLU A 237 -16.46 1.98 2.21
CA GLU A 237 -16.46 2.24 3.65
C GLU A 237 -15.08 2.70 4.13
N LEU A 238 -14.02 1.96 3.77
CA LEU A 238 -12.65 2.37 4.09
C LEU A 238 -12.30 3.71 3.43
N LEU A 239 -12.74 3.94 2.18
CA LEU A 239 -12.52 5.23 1.52
C LEU A 239 -13.22 6.38 2.26
N ASN A 240 -14.42 6.15 2.80
CA ASN A 240 -15.14 7.13 3.61
C ASN A 240 -14.40 7.42 4.94
N ILE A 241 -13.89 6.38 5.61
CA ILE A 241 -13.06 6.55 6.82
C ILE A 241 -11.81 7.37 6.51
N ILE A 242 -11.11 7.08 5.40
CA ILE A 242 -9.93 7.82 4.96
C ILE A 242 -10.29 9.28 4.66
N ASP A 243 -11.42 9.52 4.00
CA ASP A 243 -11.90 10.88 3.72
C ASP A 243 -12.16 11.65 5.01
N GLU A 244 -12.95 11.10 5.92
CA GLU A 244 -13.38 11.75 7.16
C GLU A 244 -12.22 11.97 8.15
N SER A 245 -11.28 11.01 8.24
CA SER A 245 -10.19 11.07 9.23
C SER A 245 -8.90 11.70 8.70
N ILE A 246 -8.67 11.74 7.39
CA ILE A 246 -7.40 12.16 6.80
C ILE A 246 -7.58 13.24 5.73
N VAL A 247 -8.33 12.97 4.64
CA VAL A 247 -8.35 13.89 3.48
C VAL A 247 -9.05 15.19 3.81
N ALA A 248 -10.28 15.13 4.34
CA ALA A 248 -11.02 16.32 4.73
C ALA A 248 -10.32 17.15 5.83
N PRO A 249 -9.78 16.52 6.92
CA PRO A 249 -8.97 17.25 7.90
C PRO A 249 -7.71 17.89 7.30
N THR A 250 -7.02 17.22 6.36
CA THR A 250 -5.84 17.79 5.67
C THR A 250 -6.22 19.06 4.90
N VAL A 251 -7.30 19.02 4.12
CA VAL A 251 -7.75 20.20 3.33
C VAL A 251 -8.18 21.34 4.25
N ALA A 252 -8.89 21.02 5.34
CA ALA A 252 -9.26 22.01 6.35
C ALA A 252 -8.03 22.64 7.03
N ALA A 253 -7.02 21.84 7.35
CA ALA A 253 -5.77 22.28 7.94
C ALA A 253 -4.96 23.18 6.99
N LEU A 254 -4.84 22.82 5.72
CA LEU A 254 -4.20 23.66 4.70
C LEU A 254 -4.82 25.06 4.67
N ARG A 255 -6.14 25.13 4.69
CA ARG A 255 -6.86 26.41 4.73
C ARG A 255 -6.61 27.18 6.03
N SER A 256 -6.72 26.53 7.17
CA SER A 256 -6.60 27.20 8.49
C SER A 256 -5.19 27.73 8.76
N GLU A 257 -4.17 27.08 8.19
CA GLU A 257 -2.76 27.49 8.30
C GLU A 257 -2.32 28.45 7.18
N ASN A 258 -3.23 28.89 6.31
CA ASN A 258 -2.95 29.74 5.15
C ASN A 258 -1.90 29.13 4.20
N LEU A 259 -2.00 27.83 3.96
CA LEU A 259 -1.23 27.08 3.00
C LEU A 259 -2.09 26.86 1.74
N PRO A 260 -2.09 27.78 0.75
CA PRO A 260 -2.93 27.64 -0.44
C PRO A 260 -2.51 26.41 -1.24
N TYR A 261 -3.49 25.68 -1.78
CA TYR A 261 -3.21 24.46 -2.52
C TYR A 261 -4.08 24.34 -3.78
N ARG A 262 -3.44 24.22 -4.96
CA ARG A 262 -4.10 23.93 -6.24
C ARG A 262 -3.26 22.94 -6.98
N GLY A 263 -3.63 21.65 -6.93
CA GLY A 263 -2.82 20.59 -7.50
C GLY A 263 -3.25 19.21 -7.04
N PHE A 264 -2.49 18.22 -7.42
CA PHE A 264 -2.64 16.86 -6.89
C PHE A 264 -1.87 16.73 -5.57
N LEU A 265 -2.50 16.14 -4.58
CA LEU A 265 -1.86 15.72 -3.33
C LEU A 265 -1.98 14.19 -3.21
N TYR A 266 -0.85 13.54 -3.02
CA TYR A 266 -0.73 12.12 -2.71
C TYR A 266 -0.66 11.93 -1.20
N PHE A 267 -1.39 10.96 -0.72
CA PHE A 267 -1.40 10.47 0.65
C PHE A 267 -0.90 9.04 0.64
N GLY A 268 0.29 8.79 1.15
CA GLY A 268 0.78 7.44 1.47
C GLY A 268 0.22 7.02 2.82
N LEU A 269 -0.59 5.97 2.84
CA LEU A 269 -1.27 5.51 4.04
C LEU A 269 -0.86 4.10 4.40
N MET A 270 -0.71 3.83 5.71
CA MET A 270 -0.69 2.49 6.29
C MET A 270 -2.07 2.18 6.86
N LEU A 271 -2.65 1.05 6.45
CA LEU A 271 -3.91 0.56 6.99
C LEU A 271 -3.60 -0.29 8.23
N THR A 272 -3.54 0.35 9.39
CA THR A 272 -3.25 -0.32 10.65
C THR A 272 -4.52 -0.90 11.28
N PRO A 273 -4.42 -1.82 12.26
CA PRO A 273 -5.59 -2.29 13.03
C PRO A 273 -6.38 -1.16 13.69
N ASP A 274 -5.71 -0.07 14.07
CA ASP A 274 -6.33 1.11 14.70
C ASP A 274 -6.92 2.09 13.68
N GLY A 275 -6.92 1.75 12.38
CA GLY A 275 -7.38 2.60 11.28
C GLY A 275 -6.25 3.14 10.39
N PRO A 276 -6.59 3.91 9.35
CA PRO A 276 -5.61 4.44 8.41
C PRO A 276 -4.74 5.53 9.06
N LYS A 277 -3.41 5.46 8.85
CA LYS A 277 -2.45 6.47 9.31
C LYS A 277 -1.60 6.98 8.14
N VAL A 278 -1.33 8.27 8.12
CA VAL A 278 -0.48 8.90 7.08
C VAL A 278 0.99 8.53 7.33
N ILE A 279 1.63 7.99 6.29
CA ILE A 279 3.06 7.72 6.23
C ILE A 279 3.82 8.94 5.69
N GLU A 280 3.29 9.52 4.60
CA GLU A 280 3.89 10.64 3.88
C GLU A 280 2.88 11.37 3.00
N TYR A 281 3.17 12.62 2.67
CA TYR A 281 2.55 13.37 1.58
C TYR A 281 3.52 13.52 0.41
N ASN A 282 2.96 13.55 -0.83
CA ASN A 282 3.69 14.04 -1.99
C ASN A 282 2.83 15.10 -2.71
N CYS A 283 3.42 16.25 -3.01
CA CYS A 283 2.71 17.41 -3.58
C CYS A 283 2.50 17.30 -5.11
N ARG A 284 2.32 16.09 -5.59
CA ARG A 284 2.16 15.68 -6.98
C ARG A 284 1.66 14.23 -7.02
N PHE A 285 1.46 13.67 -8.22
CA PHE A 285 1.20 12.22 -8.34
C PHE A 285 2.40 11.36 -7.91
N GLY A 286 2.12 10.14 -7.45
CA GLY A 286 3.12 9.09 -7.27
C GLY A 286 3.74 8.63 -8.59
N ASP A 287 4.86 7.97 -8.53
CA ASP A 287 5.57 7.34 -9.63
C ASP A 287 6.10 5.96 -9.14
N PRO A 288 5.44 4.82 -9.49
CA PRO A 288 4.72 4.59 -10.74
C PRO A 288 3.17 4.65 -10.67
N GLU A 289 2.56 5.12 -9.60
CA GLU A 289 1.10 5.11 -9.47
C GLU A 289 0.39 5.95 -10.53
N CYS A 290 0.97 7.08 -10.94
CA CYS A 290 0.42 7.91 -12.01
C CYS A 290 0.24 7.10 -13.30
N GLN A 291 1.21 6.26 -13.65
CA GLN A 291 1.16 5.40 -14.82
C GLN A 291 0.04 4.36 -14.76
N ALA A 292 -0.35 3.93 -13.54
CA ALA A 292 -1.48 3.02 -13.34
C ALA A 292 -2.83 3.76 -13.27
N VAL A 293 -2.89 4.95 -12.66
CA VAL A 293 -4.13 5.71 -12.43
C VAL A 293 -4.60 6.43 -13.70
N MET A 294 -3.69 7.08 -14.44
CA MET A 294 -4.04 7.90 -15.60
C MET A 294 -4.79 7.15 -16.71
N PRO A 295 -4.46 5.90 -17.05
CA PRO A 295 -5.21 5.14 -18.06
C PRO A 295 -6.69 4.91 -17.71
N LEU A 296 -7.04 4.90 -16.42
CA LEU A 296 -8.43 4.75 -15.95
C LEU A 296 -9.25 6.04 -16.06
N LEU A 297 -8.59 7.18 -16.28
CA LEU A 297 -9.24 8.49 -16.35
C LEU A 297 -9.98 8.65 -17.67
N GLN A 298 -11.21 9.12 -17.59
CA GLN A 298 -12.05 9.54 -18.71
C GLN A 298 -12.45 10.99 -18.55
N GLY A 299 -12.63 11.70 -19.67
CA GLY A 299 -13.06 13.09 -19.67
C GLY A 299 -11.98 14.05 -20.13
N ASP A 300 -11.97 15.27 -19.61
CA ASP A 300 -11.10 16.36 -20.07
C ASP A 300 -10.14 16.81 -18.94
N LEU A 301 -9.00 16.12 -18.81
CA LEU A 301 -7.97 16.47 -17.82
C LEU A 301 -7.40 17.88 -18.06
N ALA A 302 -7.30 18.32 -19.32
CA ALA A 302 -6.76 19.63 -19.63
C ALA A 302 -7.67 20.76 -19.13
N ALA A 303 -9.00 20.66 -19.37
CA ALA A 303 -9.97 21.60 -18.83
C ALA A 303 -10.03 21.53 -17.29
N PHE A 304 -9.94 20.32 -16.72
CA PHE A 304 -9.95 20.13 -15.28
C PHE A 304 -8.79 20.86 -14.58
N CYS A 305 -7.55 20.62 -15.04
CA CYS A 305 -6.37 21.30 -14.49
C CYS A 305 -6.39 22.81 -14.74
N MET A 306 -6.88 23.26 -15.91
CA MET A 306 -6.99 24.70 -16.20
C MET A 306 -7.99 25.39 -15.27
N ASN A 307 -9.17 24.79 -15.06
CA ASN A 307 -10.17 25.36 -14.16
C ASN A 307 -9.66 25.36 -12.72
N GLY A 308 -9.03 24.26 -12.28
CA GLY A 308 -8.44 24.13 -10.97
C GLY A 308 -7.34 25.17 -10.70
N ALA A 309 -6.44 25.40 -11.66
CA ALA A 309 -5.42 26.42 -11.57
C ALA A 309 -6.00 27.86 -11.42
N LYS A 310 -7.23 28.07 -11.93
CA LYS A 310 -7.99 29.30 -11.78
C LYS A 310 -8.91 29.36 -10.57
N GLY A 311 -8.86 28.35 -9.68
CA GLY A 311 -9.65 28.30 -8.45
C GLY A 311 -11.05 27.71 -8.60
N VAL A 312 -11.32 26.91 -9.66
CA VAL A 312 -12.62 26.28 -9.88
C VAL A 312 -12.46 24.77 -9.98
N LEU A 313 -12.99 24.02 -9.02
CA LEU A 313 -13.02 22.56 -9.06
C LEU A 313 -14.31 22.07 -9.73
N ASP A 314 -14.24 21.73 -11.02
CA ASP A 314 -15.37 21.11 -11.73
C ASP A 314 -15.20 19.57 -11.78
N LYS A 315 -15.84 18.90 -10.83
CA LYS A 315 -15.78 17.45 -10.67
C LYS A 315 -16.39 16.65 -11.83
N ASN A 316 -17.17 17.31 -12.73
CA ASN A 316 -17.82 16.65 -13.85
C ASN A 316 -16.90 16.51 -15.07
N LEU A 317 -15.76 17.21 -15.10
CA LEU A 317 -14.83 17.18 -16.22
C LEU A 317 -14.07 15.86 -16.34
N ILE A 318 -13.88 15.16 -15.22
CA ILE A 318 -13.16 13.88 -15.18
C ILE A 318 -13.94 12.84 -14.38
N ARG A 319 -13.77 11.58 -14.76
CA ARG A 319 -14.25 10.41 -14.04
C ARG A 319 -13.27 9.26 -14.25
N PHE A 320 -13.37 8.22 -13.44
CA PHE A 320 -12.55 7.01 -13.59
C PHE A 320 -13.44 5.81 -13.89
N THR A 321 -12.94 4.89 -14.71
CA THR A 321 -13.59 3.59 -14.95
C THR A 321 -13.51 2.71 -13.71
N ASP A 322 -14.33 1.65 -13.66
CA ASP A 322 -14.28 0.63 -12.62
C ASP A 322 -13.33 -0.54 -12.99
N ASP A 323 -12.52 -0.35 -14.03
CA ASP A 323 -11.52 -1.31 -14.47
C ASP A 323 -10.33 -1.36 -13.49
N TRP A 324 -9.49 -2.38 -13.67
CA TRP A 324 -8.19 -2.50 -13.05
C TRP A 324 -7.11 -2.04 -14.02
N SER A 325 -6.10 -1.39 -13.50
CA SER A 325 -4.89 -1.01 -14.24
C SER A 325 -3.67 -1.49 -13.47
N VAL A 326 -2.76 -2.15 -14.16
CA VAL A 326 -1.52 -2.70 -13.60
C VAL A 326 -0.34 -2.14 -14.36
N CYS A 327 0.63 -1.62 -13.61
CA CYS A 327 1.88 -1.05 -14.10
C CYS A 327 3.04 -1.92 -13.62
N VAL A 328 3.83 -2.47 -14.55
CA VAL A 328 5.05 -3.25 -14.26
C VAL A 328 6.26 -2.42 -14.68
N ILE A 329 7.18 -2.17 -13.75
CA ILE A 329 8.42 -1.41 -14.00
C ILE A 329 9.51 -2.36 -14.50
N LEU A 330 10.19 -1.92 -15.55
CA LEU A 330 11.43 -2.51 -16.05
C LEU A 330 12.59 -1.61 -15.64
N ALA A 331 13.52 -2.13 -14.84
CA ALA A 331 14.64 -1.39 -14.29
C ALA A 331 15.97 -1.86 -14.87
N SER A 332 16.96 -0.96 -14.92
CA SER A 332 18.31 -1.25 -15.40
C SER A 332 19.11 -2.08 -14.39
N HIS A 333 20.19 -2.71 -14.88
CA HIS A 333 21.14 -3.42 -14.03
C HIS A 333 21.72 -2.52 -12.93
N GLY A 334 21.73 -3.03 -11.70
CA GLY A 334 22.29 -2.36 -10.52
C GLY A 334 21.32 -1.43 -9.79
N TYR A 335 20.12 -1.17 -10.34
CA TYR A 335 19.10 -0.39 -9.65
C TYR A 335 18.68 -1.07 -8.32
N PRO A 336 18.46 -0.35 -7.20
CA PRO A 336 18.39 1.12 -7.04
C PRO A 336 19.74 1.77 -6.70
N GLU A 337 20.79 1.05 -6.42
CA GLU A 337 22.08 1.61 -5.95
C GLU A 337 22.81 2.31 -7.08
N THR A 338 22.93 1.65 -8.21
CA THR A 338 23.55 2.14 -9.44
C THR A 338 22.61 1.94 -10.62
N SER A 339 22.91 2.53 -11.75
CA SER A 339 22.12 2.37 -12.97
C SER A 339 23.04 2.25 -14.17
N ARG A 340 23.03 1.10 -14.84
CA ARG A 340 23.76 0.94 -16.09
C ARG A 340 22.96 1.60 -17.23
N ASN A 341 23.63 2.42 -18.00
CA ASN A 341 23.05 3.16 -19.13
C ASN A 341 23.64 2.67 -20.46
N GLY A 342 22.86 2.82 -21.55
CA GLY A 342 23.31 2.55 -22.92
C GLY A 342 22.96 1.15 -23.43
N ASP A 343 22.24 0.33 -22.66
CA ASP A 343 21.78 -0.97 -23.12
C ASP A 343 20.63 -0.77 -24.13
N VAL A 344 20.71 -1.42 -25.30
CA VAL A 344 19.69 -1.32 -26.35
C VAL A 344 18.41 -2.03 -25.92
N ILE A 345 17.29 -1.32 -26.04
CA ILE A 345 15.97 -1.82 -25.66
C ILE A 345 15.27 -2.35 -26.90
N GLN A 346 14.77 -3.57 -26.83
CA GLN A 346 14.03 -4.22 -27.91
C GLN A 346 12.60 -4.54 -27.47
N GLY A 347 11.67 -4.66 -28.44
CA GLY A 347 10.32 -5.17 -28.21
C GLY A 347 9.28 -4.16 -27.76
N ILE A 348 9.60 -2.86 -27.60
CA ILE A 348 8.64 -1.85 -27.14
C ILE A 348 7.38 -1.82 -28.04
N ASP A 349 7.56 -1.78 -29.36
CA ASP A 349 6.45 -1.71 -30.33
C ASP A 349 5.64 -3.00 -30.44
N SER A 350 6.15 -4.11 -29.88
CA SER A 350 5.51 -5.43 -29.97
C SER A 350 4.51 -5.69 -28.84
N THR A 351 4.48 -4.87 -27.80
CA THR A 351 3.71 -5.12 -26.57
C THR A 351 2.20 -5.09 -26.78
N GLY A 352 1.70 -4.32 -27.76
CA GLY A 352 0.27 -4.07 -27.94
C GLY A 352 -0.42 -3.37 -26.76
N GLN A 353 0.33 -2.96 -25.74
CA GLN A 353 -0.12 -2.28 -24.54
C GLN A 353 0.55 -0.91 -24.38
N GLN A 354 0.08 -0.11 -23.42
CA GLN A 354 0.68 1.18 -23.14
C GLN A 354 2.05 1.01 -22.48
N VAL A 355 3.07 1.67 -23.02
CA VAL A 355 4.41 1.73 -22.43
C VAL A 355 4.78 3.18 -22.18
N PHE A 356 5.06 3.51 -20.92
CA PHE A 356 5.57 4.82 -20.54
C PHE A 356 7.10 4.74 -20.33
N HIS A 357 7.80 5.71 -20.88
CA HIS A 357 9.24 5.82 -20.76
C HIS A 357 9.61 6.67 -19.54
N SER A 358 10.55 6.17 -18.74
CA SER A 358 11.15 6.87 -17.61
C SER A 358 12.61 7.18 -17.92
N GLY A 359 13.52 6.27 -17.62
CA GLY A 359 14.96 6.42 -17.88
C GLY A 359 15.36 5.86 -19.24
N THR A 360 14.99 6.51 -20.33
CA THR A 360 15.37 6.14 -21.69
C THR A 360 15.93 7.32 -22.47
N LYS A 361 16.76 7.05 -23.48
CA LYS A 361 17.18 8.00 -24.49
C LYS A 361 17.12 7.36 -25.88
N LYS A 362 16.96 8.18 -26.91
CA LYS A 362 16.99 7.74 -28.29
C LYS A 362 18.35 8.01 -28.92
N VAL A 363 18.97 6.98 -29.50
CA VAL A 363 20.26 7.08 -30.19
C VAL A 363 20.09 6.53 -31.61
N GLY A 364 20.04 7.42 -32.59
CA GLY A 364 19.57 7.05 -33.94
C GLY A 364 18.13 6.57 -33.90
N ASP A 365 17.90 5.36 -34.38
CA ASP A 365 16.57 4.73 -34.36
C ASP A 365 16.34 3.82 -33.14
N GLU A 366 17.34 3.62 -32.28
CA GLU A 366 17.29 2.71 -31.15
C GLU A 366 16.97 3.44 -29.84
N TRP A 367 16.16 2.80 -29.00
CA TRP A 367 16.00 3.18 -27.60
C TRP A 367 17.06 2.52 -26.75
N GLN A 368 17.64 3.28 -25.81
CA GLN A 368 18.64 2.80 -24.87
C GLN A 368 18.27 3.18 -23.44
N THR A 369 18.72 2.37 -22.46
CA THR A 369 18.60 2.69 -21.04
C THR A 369 19.36 3.98 -20.69
N ASN A 370 18.75 4.81 -19.84
CA ASN A 370 19.32 6.09 -19.38
C ASN A 370 18.78 6.47 -18.00
N GLY A 371 18.75 5.51 -17.07
CA GLY A 371 18.26 5.72 -15.71
C GLY A 371 17.98 4.39 -14.99
N GLY A 372 17.56 4.46 -13.75
CA GLY A 372 17.27 3.29 -12.91
C GLY A 372 16.00 2.58 -13.35
N ARG A 373 14.84 3.24 -13.20
CA ARG A 373 13.58 2.76 -13.80
C ARG A 373 13.57 3.20 -15.26
N VAL A 374 13.43 2.25 -16.16
CA VAL A 374 13.59 2.45 -17.62
C VAL A 374 12.25 2.62 -18.31
N LEU A 375 11.36 1.65 -18.14
CA LEU A 375 10.04 1.60 -18.77
C LEU A 375 8.97 1.16 -17.75
N ALA A 376 7.73 1.55 -18.01
CA ALA A 376 6.53 1.13 -17.31
C ALA A 376 5.57 0.50 -18.32
N CYS A 377 5.36 -0.82 -18.24
CA CYS A 377 4.38 -1.53 -19.02
C CYS A 377 3.03 -1.51 -18.31
N VAL A 378 2.00 -0.96 -18.97
CA VAL A 378 0.69 -0.74 -18.34
C VAL A 378 -0.40 -1.41 -19.16
N ALA A 379 -1.27 -2.16 -18.47
CA ALA A 379 -2.44 -2.76 -19.08
C ALA A 379 -3.67 -2.59 -18.19
N GLN A 380 -4.84 -2.55 -18.83
CA GLN A 380 -6.14 -2.47 -18.17
C GLN A 380 -6.91 -3.79 -18.37
N GLY A 381 -7.86 -4.06 -17.46
CA GLY A 381 -8.77 -5.20 -17.55
C GLY A 381 -10.03 -5.00 -16.71
N ASN A 382 -11.11 -5.65 -17.07
CA ASN A 382 -12.38 -5.58 -16.33
C ASN A 382 -12.25 -6.20 -14.92
N ASP A 383 -11.28 -7.07 -14.74
CA ASP A 383 -10.89 -7.69 -13.47
C ASP A 383 -9.37 -7.60 -13.29
N ARG A 384 -8.93 -7.82 -12.04
CA ARG A 384 -7.53 -7.72 -11.66
C ARG A 384 -6.65 -8.71 -12.43
N LEU A 385 -7.10 -9.96 -12.57
CA LEU A 385 -6.30 -11.03 -13.17
C LEU A 385 -6.00 -10.74 -14.64
N SER A 386 -7.01 -10.29 -15.41
CA SER A 386 -6.84 -9.94 -16.82
C SER A 386 -5.87 -8.76 -17.00
N ALA A 387 -5.95 -7.73 -16.14
CA ALA A 387 -5.00 -6.60 -16.16
C ALA A 387 -3.57 -7.06 -15.83
N VAL A 388 -3.40 -7.91 -14.80
CA VAL A 388 -2.12 -8.49 -14.41
C VAL A 388 -1.51 -9.29 -15.56
N GLN A 389 -2.25 -10.24 -16.14
CA GLN A 389 -1.77 -11.07 -17.22
C GLN A 389 -1.33 -10.23 -18.43
N ALA A 390 -2.12 -9.23 -18.80
CA ALA A 390 -1.81 -8.35 -19.93
C ALA A 390 -0.57 -7.48 -19.67
N ALA A 391 -0.40 -6.91 -18.47
CA ALA A 391 0.76 -6.08 -18.12
C ALA A 391 2.06 -6.90 -18.08
N HIS A 392 2.02 -8.10 -17.47
CA HIS A 392 3.18 -8.99 -17.45
C HIS A 392 3.53 -9.53 -18.84
N ALA A 393 2.54 -9.89 -19.66
CA ALA A 393 2.76 -10.30 -21.04
C ALA A 393 3.41 -9.20 -21.89
N ALA A 394 3.02 -7.94 -21.69
CA ALA A 394 3.67 -6.79 -22.31
C ALA A 394 5.12 -6.63 -21.84
N ALA A 395 5.36 -6.76 -20.55
CA ALA A 395 6.70 -6.70 -19.98
C ALA A 395 7.63 -7.83 -20.47
N ASP A 396 7.07 -9.00 -20.78
CA ASP A 396 7.82 -10.16 -21.34
C ASP A 396 8.31 -9.93 -22.78
N GLN A 397 7.68 -9.01 -23.53
CA GLN A 397 8.10 -8.67 -24.90
C GLN A 397 9.34 -7.78 -24.93
N ILE A 398 9.62 -7.06 -23.83
CA ILE A 398 10.70 -6.07 -23.79
C ILE A 398 11.95 -6.70 -23.19
N THR A 399 13.08 -6.50 -23.87
CA THR A 399 14.37 -7.01 -23.43
C THR A 399 15.46 -5.95 -23.55
N PHE A 400 16.37 -5.95 -22.59
CA PHE A 400 17.67 -5.27 -22.61
C PHE A 400 18.62 -5.96 -21.63
N ASP A 401 19.92 -5.78 -21.79
CA ASP A 401 20.89 -6.49 -20.96
C ASP A 401 20.79 -6.09 -19.48
N GLY A 402 20.73 -7.08 -18.59
CA GLY A 402 20.60 -6.89 -17.14
C GLY A 402 19.25 -6.32 -16.67
N LEU A 403 18.20 -6.49 -17.46
CA LEU A 403 16.83 -6.10 -17.08
C LEU A 403 16.44 -6.70 -15.73
N GLN A 404 15.96 -5.85 -14.83
CA GLN A 404 15.38 -6.22 -13.54
C GLN A 404 13.89 -5.88 -13.52
N ARG A 405 13.05 -6.79 -13.06
CA ARG A 405 11.62 -6.56 -12.82
C ARG A 405 11.07 -7.53 -11.79
N ARG A 406 9.93 -7.19 -11.24
CA ARG A 406 9.12 -8.10 -10.43
C ARG A 406 8.12 -8.85 -11.32
N THR A 407 7.83 -10.09 -10.96
CA THR A 407 6.82 -10.94 -11.63
C THR A 407 5.56 -11.13 -10.79
N ASP A 408 5.50 -10.52 -9.60
CA ASP A 408 4.41 -10.63 -8.64
C ASP A 408 3.55 -9.35 -8.53
N ILE A 409 3.80 -8.34 -9.36
CA ILE A 409 3.00 -7.09 -9.38
C ILE A 409 1.54 -7.42 -9.70
N GLY A 410 0.64 -7.03 -8.77
CA GLY A 410 -0.79 -7.27 -8.87
C GLY A 410 -1.24 -8.70 -8.55
N ILE A 411 -0.29 -9.65 -8.32
CA ILE A 411 -0.60 -11.04 -7.97
C ILE A 411 -0.83 -11.18 -6.46
N MET A 412 -0.03 -10.49 -5.65
CA MET A 412 -0.14 -10.57 -4.19
C MET A 412 -1.53 -10.13 -3.73
N ASN A 413 -2.11 -10.92 -2.84
CA ASN A 413 -3.39 -10.61 -2.26
C ASN A 413 -3.30 -9.28 -1.53
N PHE A 414 -4.13 -8.34 -1.97
CA PHE A 414 -4.57 -7.30 -1.06
C PHE A 414 -5.27 -8.02 0.10
N PRO A 415 -5.20 -7.52 1.33
CA PRO A 415 -6.27 -7.79 2.24
C PRO A 415 -7.50 -7.26 1.49
N GLU A 416 -8.18 -8.16 0.80
CA GLU A 416 -9.51 -7.87 0.33
C GLU A 416 -10.28 -7.54 1.61
N THR A 417 -10.49 -6.26 1.89
CA THR A 417 -11.71 -5.87 2.54
C THR A 417 -12.76 -6.31 1.53
N LYS A 418 -13.16 -7.58 1.63
CA LYS A 418 -14.30 -8.08 0.89
C LYS A 418 -15.43 -7.21 1.37
N SER A 419 -15.77 -6.19 0.60
CA SER A 419 -17.12 -5.65 0.66
C SER A 419 -17.97 -6.84 0.28
N ILE A 420 -18.47 -7.53 1.28
CA ILE A 420 -19.41 -8.61 1.10
C ILE A 420 -20.60 -7.92 0.47
N ASP A 421 -20.83 -8.20 -0.82
CA ASP A 421 -22.03 -7.71 -1.48
C ASP A 421 -23.22 -8.10 -0.58
N PRO A 422 -23.95 -7.14 0.00
CA PRO A 422 -25.04 -7.45 0.91
C PRO A 422 -26.06 -8.40 0.29
N THR A 423 -26.16 -8.42 -1.04
CA THR A 423 -27.09 -9.32 -1.78
C THR A 423 -26.54 -10.74 -1.90
N SER A 424 -25.25 -10.98 -1.67
CA SER A 424 -24.60 -12.31 -1.68
C SER A 424 -24.56 -12.97 -0.30
N ILE A 425 -24.94 -12.26 0.77
CA ILE A 425 -24.97 -12.80 2.14
C ILE A 425 -26.16 -13.74 2.26
N LYS A 426 -25.88 -15.04 2.44
CA LYS A 426 -26.91 -16.09 2.69
C LYS A 426 -27.33 -16.14 4.15
N LEU A 427 -26.40 -15.87 5.07
CA LEU A 427 -26.61 -15.94 6.51
C LEU A 427 -25.67 -14.97 7.22
N THR A 428 -26.19 -14.33 8.27
CA THR A 428 -25.37 -13.56 9.24
C THR A 428 -25.68 -14.06 10.64
N LEU A 429 -24.64 -14.38 11.43
CA LEU A 429 -24.74 -14.60 12.86
C LEU A 429 -24.22 -13.36 13.58
N ASP A 430 -24.93 -12.93 14.61
CA ASP A 430 -24.57 -11.78 15.43
C ASP A 430 -23.71 -12.17 16.65
N ALA A 431 -23.26 -11.17 17.41
CA ALA A 431 -22.45 -11.36 18.60
C ALA A 431 -23.11 -12.27 19.66
N ALA A 432 -24.44 -12.22 19.81
CA ALA A 432 -25.15 -13.06 20.77
C ALA A 432 -25.10 -14.55 20.37
N GLN A 433 -25.22 -14.83 19.08
CA GLN A 433 -25.14 -16.19 18.54
C GLN A 433 -23.71 -16.75 18.61
N ILE A 434 -22.70 -15.92 18.41
CA ILE A 434 -21.28 -16.30 18.56
C ILE A 434 -20.98 -16.63 20.03
N ASN A 435 -21.39 -15.78 20.97
CA ASN A 435 -21.22 -16.02 22.39
C ASN A 435 -21.94 -17.31 22.85
N GLN A 436 -23.12 -17.55 22.33
CA GLN A 436 -23.86 -18.82 22.58
C GLN A 436 -23.08 -20.04 22.03
N GLY A 437 -22.40 -19.89 20.88
CA GLY A 437 -21.52 -20.93 20.33
C GLY A 437 -20.33 -21.23 21.23
N ILE A 438 -19.69 -20.19 21.76
CA ILE A 438 -18.58 -20.32 22.71
C ILE A 438 -19.02 -20.97 24.03
N GLU A 439 -20.20 -20.59 24.57
CA GLU A 439 -20.77 -21.24 25.74
C GLU A 439 -21.06 -22.72 25.47
N THR A 440 -21.57 -23.06 24.30
CA THR A 440 -21.84 -24.45 23.87
C THR A 440 -20.56 -25.27 23.86
N LEU A 441 -19.46 -24.70 23.30
CA LEU A 441 -18.14 -25.32 23.33
C LEU A 441 -17.66 -25.55 24.77
N ALA A 442 -17.73 -24.53 25.61
CA ALA A 442 -17.28 -24.62 27.01
C ALA A 442 -18.03 -25.69 27.78
N GLN A 443 -19.36 -25.78 27.60
CA GLN A 443 -20.20 -26.81 28.22
C GLN A 443 -19.81 -28.20 27.74
N ALA A 444 -19.63 -28.40 26.42
CA ALA A 444 -19.26 -29.68 25.84
C ALA A 444 -17.88 -30.16 26.34
N ILE A 445 -16.89 -29.24 26.40
CA ILE A 445 -15.55 -29.52 26.92
C ILE A 445 -15.62 -29.94 28.41
N ARG A 446 -16.36 -29.22 29.24
CA ARG A 446 -16.57 -29.56 30.66
C ARG A 446 -17.17 -30.94 30.82
N GLN A 447 -18.23 -31.22 30.06
CA GLN A 447 -18.97 -32.49 30.17
C GLN A 447 -18.12 -33.69 29.77
N ALA A 448 -17.28 -33.53 28.73
CA ALA A 448 -16.40 -34.60 28.25
C ALA A 448 -15.16 -34.78 29.13
N ASN A 449 -14.77 -33.75 29.86
CA ASN A 449 -13.55 -33.73 30.68
C ASN A 449 -13.89 -33.25 32.12
N PRO A 450 -14.55 -34.06 32.93
CA PRO A 450 -15.00 -33.65 34.29
C PRO A 450 -13.84 -33.50 35.30
N GLU A 451 -12.71 -34.14 35.04
CA GLU A 451 -11.50 -34.13 35.93
C GLU A 451 -10.23 -33.96 35.11
N GLY A 452 -9.13 -33.50 35.80
CA GLY A 452 -7.79 -33.37 35.22
C GLY A 452 -7.50 -31.98 34.60
N THR A 453 -6.22 -31.74 34.31
CA THR A 453 -5.73 -30.52 33.67
C THR A 453 -6.06 -30.51 32.20
N ILE A 454 -6.57 -29.40 31.68
CA ILE A 454 -6.81 -29.17 30.25
C ILE A 454 -5.84 -28.09 29.76
N SER A 455 -5.24 -28.30 28.60
CA SER A 455 -4.39 -27.32 27.93
C SER A 455 -5.06 -26.85 26.64
N LEU A 456 -5.55 -25.61 26.62
CA LEU A 456 -6.09 -24.99 25.42
C LEU A 456 -4.96 -24.44 24.56
N VAL A 457 -4.95 -24.75 23.26
CA VAL A 457 -3.99 -24.21 22.29
C VAL A 457 -4.76 -23.61 21.13
N GLY A 458 -4.82 -22.29 21.06
CA GLY A 458 -5.47 -21.55 20.00
C GLY A 458 -4.60 -21.47 18.75
N ILE A 459 -5.17 -21.76 17.57
CA ILE A 459 -4.51 -21.64 16.28
C ILE A 459 -4.63 -20.17 15.80
N ARG A 460 -3.51 -19.52 15.51
CA ARG A 460 -3.53 -18.16 14.94
C ARG A 460 -4.03 -18.17 13.49
N SER A 461 -4.76 -17.19 13.04
CA SER A 461 -5.40 -16.07 13.74
C SER A 461 -6.85 -16.45 14.03
N ARG A 462 -7.47 -15.84 15.00
CA ARG A 462 -8.84 -16.00 15.51
C ARG A 462 -9.09 -17.25 16.37
N GLY A 463 -8.49 -18.41 16.08
CA GLY A 463 -8.56 -19.57 16.97
C GLY A 463 -7.96 -19.29 18.35
N ASP A 464 -6.95 -18.43 18.45
CA ASP A 464 -6.38 -17.93 19.69
C ASP A 464 -7.40 -17.09 20.49
N GLU A 465 -8.14 -16.19 19.87
CA GLU A 465 -9.21 -15.42 20.53
C GLU A 465 -10.38 -16.30 20.99
N VAL A 466 -10.79 -17.28 20.18
CA VAL A 466 -11.79 -18.26 20.60
C VAL A 466 -11.32 -19.05 21.85
N ALA A 467 -10.02 -19.42 21.87
CA ALA A 467 -9.44 -20.14 23.01
C ALA A 467 -9.36 -19.27 24.27
N GLU A 468 -9.05 -17.98 24.17
CA GLU A 468 -9.06 -17.03 25.29
C GLU A 468 -10.47 -16.86 25.88
N ARG A 469 -11.47 -16.75 25.03
CA ARG A 469 -12.87 -16.66 25.47
C ARG A 469 -13.33 -17.98 26.14
N LEU A 470 -12.93 -19.14 25.59
CA LEU A 470 -13.17 -20.45 26.21
C LEU A 470 -12.47 -20.55 27.56
N LEU A 471 -11.21 -20.06 27.69
CA LEU A 471 -10.49 -20.03 28.96
C LEU A 471 -11.26 -19.27 30.03
N THR A 472 -11.83 -18.11 29.68
CA THR A 472 -12.65 -17.30 30.59
C THR A 472 -13.85 -18.10 31.10
N HIS A 473 -14.60 -18.77 30.21
CA HIS A 473 -15.75 -19.59 30.61
C HIS A 473 -15.34 -20.81 31.43
N LEU A 474 -14.21 -21.46 31.15
CA LEU A 474 -13.74 -22.66 31.85
C LEU A 474 -13.08 -22.35 33.20
N SER A 475 -12.60 -21.12 33.42
CA SER A 475 -11.94 -20.70 34.66
C SER A 475 -12.89 -20.46 35.85
N GLU A 476 -14.19 -20.55 35.69
CA GLU A 476 -15.19 -20.38 36.74
C GLU A 476 -15.20 -21.56 37.76
N GLU A 477 -14.42 -22.63 37.53
CA GLU A 477 -14.26 -23.80 38.41
C GLU A 477 -12.84 -23.88 38.94
N ASP A 478 -12.63 -24.47 40.12
CA ASP A 478 -11.30 -24.74 40.76
C ASP A 478 -10.53 -25.82 39.95
N ARG A 479 -10.18 -25.51 38.71
CA ARG A 479 -9.52 -26.39 37.76
C ARG A 479 -8.23 -25.80 37.25
N GLU A 480 -7.21 -26.62 37.10
CA GLU A 480 -5.95 -26.22 36.47
C GLU A 480 -6.12 -26.19 34.95
N LEU A 481 -5.95 -25.00 34.36
CA LEU A 481 -6.03 -24.74 32.92
C LEU A 481 -4.69 -24.18 32.44
N ASN A 482 -4.17 -24.76 31.36
CA ASN A 482 -3.05 -24.19 30.61
C ASN A 482 -3.58 -23.52 29.35
N PHE A 483 -2.89 -22.45 28.93
CA PHE A 483 -3.20 -21.74 27.69
C PHE A 483 -1.94 -21.53 26.87
N GLY A 484 -2.02 -21.70 25.57
CA GLY A 484 -0.97 -21.44 24.62
C GLY A 484 -1.52 -21.04 23.25
N VAL A 485 -0.66 -20.49 22.41
CA VAL A 485 -0.99 -20.03 21.06
C VAL A 485 -0.02 -20.66 20.07
N LEU A 486 -0.54 -21.19 18.97
CA LEU A 486 0.22 -21.90 17.94
C LEU A 486 0.14 -21.19 16.60
N ASP A 487 1.28 -20.76 16.05
CA ASP A 487 1.39 -20.30 14.67
C ASP A 487 1.72 -21.49 13.75
N ILE A 488 0.87 -21.69 12.76
CA ILE A 488 0.98 -22.78 11.80
C ILE A 488 1.52 -22.37 10.44
N SER A 489 1.92 -21.12 10.29
CA SER A 489 2.26 -20.52 9.00
C SER A 489 3.32 -21.30 8.21
N LEU A 490 4.29 -21.91 8.91
CA LEU A 490 5.36 -22.72 8.32
C LEU A 490 4.94 -24.15 7.90
N TYR A 491 3.79 -24.63 8.39
CA TYR A 491 3.36 -26.04 8.24
C TYR A 491 2.22 -26.22 7.24
N ARG A 492 1.73 -25.11 6.66
CA ARG A 492 0.65 -25.16 5.67
C ARG A 492 1.15 -25.72 4.35
N ASP A 493 0.39 -26.63 3.72
CA ASP A 493 0.70 -27.23 2.42
C ASP A 493 0.48 -26.28 1.23
N ASP A 494 -0.18 -25.13 1.46
CA ASP A 494 -0.25 -24.02 0.53
C ASP A 494 0.87 -22.97 0.74
N PHE A 495 1.84 -23.27 1.65
CA PHE A 495 2.97 -22.37 1.97
C PHE A 495 3.80 -22.00 0.73
N GLU A 496 4.03 -22.96 -0.21
CA GLU A 496 4.69 -22.69 -1.49
C GLU A 496 3.85 -21.78 -2.41
N HIS A 497 2.54 -21.70 -2.19
CA HIS A 497 1.60 -20.86 -2.93
C HIS A 497 1.25 -19.57 -2.17
N LEU A 498 1.44 -19.54 -0.86
CA LEU A 498 1.41 -18.35 -0.02
C LEU A 498 2.74 -17.61 -0.18
N ARG A 499 2.89 -16.86 -1.27
CA ARG A 499 4.07 -16.02 -1.56
C ARG A 499 4.11 -14.71 -0.77
N GLU A 500 3.44 -14.65 0.34
CA GLU A 500 3.68 -13.64 1.38
C GLU A 500 4.52 -14.33 2.45
N ASN A 501 5.57 -13.64 2.96
CA ASN A 501 6.14 -14.03 4.24
C ASN A 501 4.97 -14.04 5.23
N PRO A 502 4.49 -15.21 5.68
CA PRO A 502 3.59 -15.21 6.81
C PRO A 502 4.34 -14.46 7.90
N LYS A 503 3.71 -13.50 8.55
CA LYS A 503 4.28 -12.95 9.77
C LYS A 503 4.45 -14.14 10.68
N LEU A 504 5.67 -14.63 10.84
CA LEU A 504 6.02 -15.61 11.87
C LEU A 504 5.78 -14.89 13.18
N GLN A 505 4.57 -15.06 13.72
CA GLN A 505 4.31 -14.70 15.09
C GLN A 505 4.81 -15.88 15.90
N GLU A 506 5.60 -15.64 16.93
CA GLU A 506 6.09 -16.71 17.77
C GLU A 506 4.93 -17.50 18.36
N SER A 507 4.97 -18.83 18.21
CA SER A 507 4.09 -19.70 19.00
C SER A 507 4.49 -19.58 20.45
N ASP A 508 3.53 -19.39 21.34
CA ASP A 508 3.75 -19.30 22.78
C ASP A 508 2.97 -20.43 23.48
N ILE A 509 3.70 -21.47 23.86
CA ILE A 509 3.17 -22.62 24.62
C ILE A 509 3.95 -22.73 25.93
N PRO A 510 3.56 -21.98 26.98
CA PRO A 510 4.33 -21.83 28.21
C PRO A 510 4.23 -23.03 29.18
N PHE A 511 3.80 -24.19 28.68
CA PHE A 511 3.65 -25.42 29.46
C PHE A 511 4.27 -26.63 28.75
N THR A 512 4.48 -27.74 29.45
CA THR A 512 5.04 -28.96 28.87
C THR A 512 3.99 -29.69 28.04
N VAL A 513 4.28 -29.89 26.75
CA VAL A 513 3.43 -30.61 25.82
C VAL A 513 3.50 -32.12 26.02
N ASP A 514 4.65 -32.65 26.41
CA ASP A 514 4.83 -34.10 26.66
C ASP A 514 3.85 -34.63 27.70
N GLY A 515 3.02 -35.57 27.29
CA GLY A 515 2.02 -36.18 28.15
C GLY A 515 0.79 -35.31 28.46
N ALA A 516 0.70 -34.10 27.94
CA ALA A 516 -0.41 -33.20 28.18
C ALA A 516 -1.68 -33.65 27.42
N HIS A 517 -2.84 -33.30 27.96
CA HIS A 517 -4.11 -33.35 27.26
C HIS A 517 -4.38 -31.97 26.62
N ILE A 518 -4.29 -31.88 25.30
CA ILE A 518 -4.40 -30.65 24.54
C ILE A 518 -5.74 -30.59 23.80
N ILE A 519 -6.40 -29.45 23.85
CA ILE A 519 -7.53 -29.12 23.01
C ILE A 519 -7.07 -28.01 22.06
N LEU A 520 -6.87 -28.35 20.78
CA LEU A 520 -6.64 -27.39 19.71
C LEU A 520 -7.95 -26.63 19.45
N VAL A 521 -7.84 -25.30 19.33
CA VAL A 521 -9.00 -24.43 19.11
C VAL A 521 -8.82 -23.63 17.83
N ASP A 522 -9.85 -23.65 16.96
CA ASP A 522 -9.89 -22.90 15.69
C ASP A 522 -11.24 -22.19 15.50
N ASP A 523 -11.31 -21.19 14.65
CA ASP A 523 -12.54 -20.46 14.35
C ASP A 523 -13.43 -21.23 13.38
N VAL A 524 -12.88 -21.78 12.27
CA VAL A 524 -13.64 -22.47 11.22
C VAL A 524 -13.00 -23.79 10.80
N LEU A 525 -13.75 -24.87 10.90
CA LEU A 525 -13.37 -26.16 10.31
C LEU A 525 -14.02 -26.35 8.94
N PHE A 526 -13.18 -26.42 7.91
CA PHE A 526 -13.58 -26.64 6.51
C PHE A 526 -12.96 -27.93 5.96
N THR A 527 -11.88 -27.86 5.19
CA THR A 527 -11.24 -29.00 4.55
C THR A 527 -10.44 -29.88 5.52
N GLY A 528 -10.00 -29.34 6.65
CA GLY A 528 -9.13 -29.96 7.65
C GLY A 528 -7.65 -29.69 7.45
N ARG A 529 -7.24 -28.96 6.39
CA ARG A 529 -5.81 -28.68 6.10
C ARG A 529 -5.15 -27.83 7.17
N THR A 530 -5.84 -26.80 7.70
CA THR A 530 -5.38 -25.99 8.83
C THR A 530 -5.05 -26.85 10.05
N ILE A 531 -5.96 -27.76 10.39
CA ILE A 531 -5.77 -28.65 11.56
C ILE A 531 -4.65 -29.66 11.35
N ARG A 532 -4.45 -30.16 10.12
CA ARG A 532 -3.27 -30.99 9.80
C ARG A 532 -1.97 -30.22 10.07
N ALA A 533 -1.87 -28.99 9.56
CA ALA A 533 -0.72 -28.13 9.79
C ALA A 533 -0.50 -27.87 11.30
N ALA A 534 -1.58 -27.66 12.08
CA ALA A 534 -1.49 -27.46 13.52
C ALA A 534 -0.99 -28.72 14.26
N LEU A 535 -1.39 -29.91 13.83
CA LEU A 535 -0.87 -31.17 14.40
C LEU A 535 0.61 -31.36 14.09
N ASP A 536 1.05 -31.03 12.86
CA ASP A 536 2.46 -31.09 12.46
C ASP A 536 3.29 -30.08 13.28
N ALA A 537 2.82 -28.83 13.44
CA ALA A 537 3.48 -27.80 14.23
C ALA A 537 3.56 -28.16 15.73
N LEU A 538 2.47 -28.70 16.29
CA LEU A 538 2.43 -29.11 17.70
C LEU A 538 3.44 -30.22 18.03
N ALA A 539 3.75 -31.09 17.06
CA ALA A 539 4.70 -32.19 17.24
C ALA A 539 6.12 -31.69 17.53
N ASP A 540 6.50 -30.48 17.12
CA ASP A 540 7.81 -29.90 17.42
C ASP A 540 7.95 -29.48 18.89
N TYR A 541 6.84 -29.28 19.62
CA TYR A 541 6.81 -28.90 21.03
C TYR A 541 6.81 -30.10 21.98
N GLY A 542 6.56 -31.32 21.48
CA GLY A 542 6.56 -32.53 22.29
C GLY A 542 5.50 -33.55 21.86
N ARG A 543 5.32 -34.60 22.68
CA ARG A 543 4.36 -35.67 22.43
C ARG A 543 3.18 -35.62 23.42
N PRO A 544 2.05 -34.99 23.09
CA PRO A 544 0.88 -34.97 23.95
C PRO A 544 0.29 -36.38 24.16
N ALA A 545 -0.30 -36.63 25.30
CA ALA A 545 -1.01 -37.89 25.55
C ALA A 545 -2.30 -37.98 24.76
N LYS A 546 -2.97 -36.86 24.54
CA LYS A 546 -4.23 -36.76 23.80
C LYS A 546 -4.33 -35.37 23.14
N VAL A 547 -4.83 -35.32 21.89
CA VAL A 547 -5.19 -34.09 21.22
C VAL A 547 -6.66 -34.17 20.80
N GLU A 548 -7.46 -33.20 21.16
CA GLU A 548 -8.85 -33.01 20.75
C GLU A 548 -8.96 -31.69 19.98
N LEU A 549 -10.03 -31.54 19.19
CA LEU A 549 -10.29 -30.38 18.36
C LEU A 549 -11.60 -29.72 18.77
N ALA A 550 -11.54 -28.43 19.09
CA ALA A 550 -12.69 -27.55 19.30
C ALA A 550 -12.75 -26.50 18.22
N VAL A 551 -13.91 -26.27 17.60
CA VAL A 551 -14.09 -25.24 16.56
C VAL A 551 -15.39 -24.45 16.82
N LEU A 552 -15.28 -23.13 16.64
CA LEU A 552 -16.46 -22.27 16.78
C LEU A 552 -17.48 -22.61 15.71
N ILE A 553 -17.04 -22.72 14.45
CA ILE A 553 -17.87 -23.02 13.28
C ILE A 553 -17.40 -24.33 12.62
N ASP A 554 -18.31 -25.27 12.43
CA ASP A 554 -18.10 -26.39 11.52
C ASP A 554 -19.02 -26.26 10.30
N ARG A 555 -18.41 -26.07 9.10
CA ARG A 555 -19.14 -25.85 7.84
C ARG A 555 -19.21 -27.08 6.92
N GLY A 556 -18.69 -28.23 7.34
CA GLY A 556 -18.63 -29.44 6.51
C GLY A 556 -17.53 -29.40 5.44
N HIS A 557 -17.71 -30.18 4.37
CA HIS A 557 -16.86 -30.24 3.15
C HIS A 557 -15.41 -30.67 3.38
N ARG A 558 -15.19 -31.70 4.21
CA ARG A 558 -13.86 -32.25 4.52
C ARG A 558 -13.14 -32.78 3.28
N GLU A 559 -11.85 -32.53 3.18
CA GLU A 559 -10.90 -33.17 2.25
C GLU A 559 -9.96 -34.13 2.98
N LEU A 560 -9.76 -33.93 4.27
CA LEU A 560 -8.99 -34.80 5.15
C LEU A 560 -9.92 -35.47 6.18
N PRO A 561 -9.59 -36.68 6.70
CA PRO A 561 -10.42 -37.37 7.69
C PRO A 561 -10.27 -36.75 9.09
N ILE A 562 -10.53 -35.46 9.20
CA ILE A 562 -10.44 -34.65 10.42
C ILE A 562 -11.84 -34.21 10.83
N HIS A 563 -12.21 -34.46 12.10
CA HIS A 563 -13.48 -34.08 12.68
C HIS A 563 -13.26 -33.35 14.00
N ALA A 564 -14.09 -32.36 14.29
CA ALA A 564 -14.07 -31.71 15.59
C ALA A 564 -14.66 -32.63 16.68
N ASN A 565 -14.03 -32.63 17.85
CA ASN A 565 -14.59 -33.25 19.05
C ASN A 565 -15.67 -32.36 19.65
N TYR A 566 -15.50 -31.06 19.51
CA TYR A 566 -16.41 -30.04 20.04
C TYR A 566 -16.71 -29.01 18.94
N THR A 567 -17.98 -28.74 18.70
CA THR A 567 -18.44 -27.75 17.72
C THR A 567 -19.40 -26.79 18.39
N GLY A 568 -19.13 -25.48 18.27
CA GLY A 568 -19.99 -24.44 18.79
C GLY A 568 -21.25 -24.27 17.95
N ILE A 569 -21.05 -24.08 16.63
CA ILE A 569 -22.14 -23.85 15.68
C ILE A 569 -21.90 -24.70 14.44
N GLN A 570 -22.89 -25.49 14.04
CA GLN A 570 -22.91 -26.24 12.79
C GLN A 570 -23.55 -25.38 11.71
N LEU A 571 -22.88 -25.14 10.59
CA LEU A 571 -23.41 -24.41 9.44
C LEU A 571 -23.59 -25.33 8.23
N GLU A 572 -24.78 -25.29 7.63
CA GLU A 572 -25.00 -25.86 6.30
C GLU A 572 -24.62 -24.84 5.24
N THR A 573 -23.59 -25.15 4.45
CA THR A 573 -23.08 -24.27 3.38
C THR A 573 -22.88 -25.05 2.09
N ASP A 574 -22.82 -24.36 0.95
CA ASP A 574 -22.29 -24.95 -0.28
C ASP A 574 -20.75 -24.99 -0.24
N ARG A 575 -20.14 -25.93 -0.96
CA ARG A 575 -18.67 -26.06 -0.97
C ARG A 575 -17.95 -24.79 -1.38
N HIS A 576 -18.55 -24.02 -2.28
CA HIS A 576 -17.98 -22.79 -2.83
C HIS A 576 -18.35 -21.52 -2.04
N ASP A 577 -19.24 -21.64 -1.05
CA ASP A 577 -19.55 -20.50 -0.17
C ASP A 577 -18.30 -20.09 0.63
N HIS A 578 -18.23 -18.84 1.03
CA HIS A 578 -17.21 -18.33 1.93
C HIS A 578 -17.83 -18.06 3.31
N VAL A 579 -17.21 -18.55 4.37
CA VAL A 579 -17.55 -18.25 5.77
C VAL A 579 -16.53 -17.27 6.30
N HIS A 580 -16.98 -16.06 6.63
CA HIS A 580 -16.16 -15.01 7.22
C HIS A 580 -16.52 -14.92 8.70
N VAL A 581 -15.55 -15.19 9.57
CA VAL A 581 -15.64 -14.96 11.02
C VAL A 581 -14.92 -13.66 11.32
N SER A 582 -15.59 -12.75 12.00
CA SER A 582 -15.00 -11.56 12.62
C SER A 582 -15.18 -11.68 14.12
N LEU A 583 -14.14 -11.39 14.90
CA LEU A 583 -14.14 -11.41 16.35
C LEU A 583 -13.66 -10.06 16.89
N GLU A 584 -14.27 -9.61 17.98
CA GLU A 584 -14.09 -8.24 18.51
C GLU A 584 -12.62 -7.88 18.76
N GLY A 585 -11.82 -8.81 19.31
CA GLY A 585 -10.40 -8.57 19.61
C GLY A 585 -9.51 -8.44 18.37
N ASN A 586 -9.82 -9.15 17.27
CA ASN A 586 -9.05 -9.12 16.04
C ASN A 586 -9.66 -8.19 14.97
N ASP A 587 -10.99 -8.09 14.91
CA ASP A 587 -11.70 -7.47 13.79
C ASP A 587 -12.60 -6.28 14.21
N GLY A 588 -12.71 -6.01 15.53
CA GLY A 588 -13.50 -4.90 16.08
C GLY A 588 -15.01 -5.15 16.16
N GLU A 589 -15.49 -6.30 15.68
CA GLU A 589 -16.89 -6.73 15.80
C GLU A 589 -17.01 -8.26 15.87
N ASP A 590 -18.01 -8.76 16.58
CA ASP A 590 -18.38 -10.18 16.54
C ASP A 590 -19.44 -10.42 15.46
N SER A 591 -19.06 -11.07 14.35
CA SER A 591 -20.00 -11.49 13.32
C SER A 591 -19.53 -12.72 12.55
N VAL A 592 -20.47 -13.54 12.05
CA VAL A 592 -20.20 -14.59 11.05
C VAL A 592 -21.07 -14.35 9.83
N LYS A 593 -20.47 -14.21 8.66
CA LYS A 593 -21.18 -14.00 7.40
C LYS A 593 -20.91 -15.17 6.44
N VAL A 594 -21.96 -15.82 5.97
CA VAL A 594 -21.89 -16.83 4.91
C VAL A 594 -22.24 -16.16 3.59
N VAL A 595 -21.28 -16.15 2.66
CA VAL A 595 -21.38 -15.45 1.38
C VAL A 595 -21.41 -16.46 0.25
N ALA A 596 -22.41 -16.36 -0.65
CA ALA A 596 -22.48 -17.17 -1.84
C ALA A 596 -21.28 -16.93 -2.77
N ALA A 597 -20.75 -17.98 -3.36
CA ALA A 597 -19.80 -17.80 -4.49
C ALA A 597 -20.53 -17.06 -5.64
N PRO A 598 -19.83 -16.13 -6.33
CA PRO A 598 -20.40 -15.54 -7.53
C PRO A 598 -20.76 -16.65 -8.53
N HIS A 599 -21.99 -16.63 -9.04
CA HIS A 599 -22.38 -17.56 -10.10
C HIS A 599 -21.47 -17.35 -11.31
N SER A 600 -20.71 -18.40 -11.66
CA SER A 600 -19.84 -18.48 -12.84
C SER A 600 -20.61 -18.36 -14.14
#